data_d4859e50287f9bb03da84dca96897ecf
#
_entry.id   d4859e50287f9bb03da84dca96897ecf
#
_cell.length_a   1.000
_cell.length_b   1.000
_cell.length_c   1.000
_cell.angle_alpha   90.00
_cell.angle_beta   90.00
_cell.angle_gamma   90.00
#
_symmetry.space_group_name_H-M   'P 1'
#
loop_
_entity.id
_entity.type
_entity.pdbx_description
1 polymer ?
#
loop_
_entity_poly.entity_id
_entity_poly.type
_entity_poly.pdbx_seq_one_letter_code
_entity_poly.pdbx_strand_id
1 'polypeptide(L)'
;MTQEVIDFYHFDSLWRIMKSEEKRGKLRADFYSSEVKEISRVLKSLRSQLRSSPKEERDSLQQDIQDLKDEMDERKKEELKKKALDISRGKAKLEIKSLTIKGHRAFASNNLDTVLVSQIVKLELKRCYRLYPANRDVIIEQIKGLLDNGMSKIVIRADIRSFFESIPQQGLVSKLADDGFVSKKTVKYLKGLFYAYNDKAENKEEMGLPRVQYKEKECALCDTLLLLKFVI
;
A
#
# COMPACT_ATOMS: atom_id res chain seq x y z
N MET A 1 24.77 -7.84 19.31
CA MET A 1 24.21 -6.95 18.25
C MET A 1 22.78 -6.62 18.63
N THR A 2 22.57 -5.46 19.22
CA THR A 2 21.23 -4.93 19.54
C THR A 2 20.54 -4.64 18.21
N GLN A 3 19.50 -5.43 17.85
CA GLN A 3 18.65 -5.08 16.72
C GLN A 3 17.96 -3.76 17.08
N GLU A 4 18.29 -2.68 16.36
CA GLU A 4 17.50 -1.46 16.41
C GLU A 4 16.03 -1.82 16.14
N VAL A 5 15.19 -1.58 17.13
CA VAL A 5 13.74 -1.71 16.98
C VAL A 5 13.30 -0.60 16.05
N ILE A 6 13.10 -0.91 14.76
CA ILE A 6 12.59 0.06 13.81
C ILE A 6 11.14 0.37 14.20
N ASP A 7 10.91 1.58 14.72
CA ASP A 7 9.56 2.08 14.94
C ASP A 7 8.98 2.53 13.59
N PHE A 8 8.13 1.69 13.00
CA PHE A 8 7.43 1.99 11.75
C PHE A 8 6.44 3.16 11.87
N TYR A 9 6.08 3.53 13.09
CA TYR A 9 5.13 4.60 13.37
C TYR A 9 5.80 5.96 13.63
N HIS A 10 7.15 6.01 13.56
CA HIS A 10 7.89 7.26 13.66
C HIS A 10 7.77 8.09 12.38
N PHE A 11 7.85 9.43 12.54
CA PHE A 11 7.71 10.37 11.42
C PHE A 11 8.64 10.05 10.24
N ASP A 12 9.92 9.76 10.49
CA ASP A 12 10.90 9.51 9.42
C ASP A 12 10.55 8.24 8.61
N SER A 13 10.05 7.22 9.28
CA SER A 13 9.57 6.00 8.62
C SER A 13 8.36 6.31 7.74
N LEU A 14 7.40 7.08 8.24
CA LEU A 14 6.22 7.52 7.50
C LEU A 14 6.59 8.41 6.31
N TRP A 15 7.54 9.32 6.49
CA TRP A 15 8.06 10.17 5.42
C TRP A 15 8.69 9.35 4.29
N ARG A 16 9.55 8.38 4.63
CA ARG A 16 10.16 7.47 3.64
C ARG A 16 9.12 6.65 2.89
N ILE A 17 8.11 6.14 3.59
CA ILE A 17 6.99 5.41 3.00
C ILE A 17 6.24 6.33 2.02
N MET A 18 5.87 7.53 2.45
CA MET A 18 5.15 8.50 1.62
C MET A 18 5.94 8.80 0.34
N LYS A 19 7.22 9.13 0.44
CA LYS A 19 8.07 9.41 -0.73
C LYS A 19 8.21 8.20 -1.66
N SER A 20 8.29 6.98 -1.09
CA SER A 20 8.33 5.76 -1.89
C SER A 20 7.03 5.54 -2.67
N GLU A 21 5.88 5.72 -2.03
CA GLU A 21 4.58 5.55 -2.68
C GLU A 21 4.29 6.67 -3.70
N GLU A 22 4.79 7.88 -3.44
CA GLU A 22 4.73 8.98 -4.39
C GLU A 22 5.52 8.68 -5.68
N LYS A 23 6.76 8.18 -5.54
CA LYS A 23 7.57 7.73 -6.69
C LYS A 23 6.90 6.63 -7.51
N ARG A 24 6.11 5.78 -6.86
CA ARG A 24 5.35 4.71 -7.52
C ARG A 24 4.06 5.21 -8.18
N GLY A 25 3.71 6.50 -8.04
CA GLY A 25 2.46 7.07 -8.52
C GLY A 25 1.22 6.60 -7.78
N LYS A 26 1.38 6.10 -6.54
CA LYS A 26 0.27 5.59 -5.72
C LYS A 26 -0.40 6.67 -4.86
N LEU A 27 0.24 7.82 -4.70
CA LEU A 27 -0.32 8.95 -3.95
C LEU A 27 -0.98 9.94 -4.90
N ARG A 28 -2.27 10.09 -4.73
CA ARG A 28 -3.10 11.01 -5.53
C ARG A 28 -3.08 12.40 -4.91
N ALA A 29 -3.20 13.42 -5.76
CA ALA A 29 -3.28 14.81 -5.29
C ALA A 29 -4.46 15.04 -4.33
N ASP A 30 -5.55 14.28 -4.50
CA ASP A 30 -6.75 14.38 -3.64
C ASP A 30 -6.50 13.98 -2.17
N PHE A 31 -5.41 13.28 -1.88
CA PHE A 31 -5.05 12.87 -0.52
C PHE A 31 -4.46 14.01 0.34
N TYR A 32 -4.09 15.13 -0.31
CA TYR A 32 -3.49 16.27 0.33
C TYR A 32 -4.47 17.45 0.46
N SER A 33 -4.09 18.45 1.24
CA SER A 33 -4.86 19.69 1.42
C SER A 33 -5.12 20.44 0.12
N SER A 34 -6.00 21.43 0.17
CA SER A 34 -6.28 22.34 -0.95
C SER A 34 -5.03 23.10 -1.39
N GLU A 35 -4.15 23.48 -0.43
CA GLU A 35 -2.91 24.20 -0.71
C GLU A 35 -1.95 23.36 -1.56
N VAL A 36 -1.69 22.10 -1.15
CA VAL A 36 -0.83 21.18 -1.91
C VAL A 36 -1.42 20.88 -3.30
N LYS A 37 -2.75 20.77 -3.41
CA LYS A 37 -3.43 20.59 -4.70
C LYS A 37 -3.21 21.78 -5.62
N GLU A 38 -3.29 23.00 -5.11
CA GLU A 38 -3.08 24.21 -5.89
C GLU A 38 -1.64 24.31 -6.40
N ILE A 39 -0.65 24.14 -5.53
CA ILE A 39 0.76 24.09 -5.94
C ILE A 39 0.98 23.01 -7.02
N SER A 40 0.35 21.85 -6.88
CA SER A 40 0.43 20.79 -7.89
C SER A 40 -0.15 21.18 -9.26
N ARG A 41 -1.22 22.01 -9.28
CA ARG A 41 -1.80 22.54 -10.53
C ARG A 41 -0.86 23.55 -11.18
N VAL A 42 -0.32 24.48 -10.39
CA VAL A 42 0.66 25.48 -10.87
C VAL A 42 1.90 24.79 -11.45
N LEU A 43 2.44 23.78 -10.75
CA LEU A 43 3.56 22.99 -11.24
C LEU A 43 3.28 22.29 -12.57
N LYS A 44 2.06 21.80 -12.80
CA LYS A 44 1.67 21.20 -14.09
C LYS A 44 1.65 22.25 -15.20
N SER A 45 1.12 23.44 -14.92
CA SER A 45 1.08 24.56 -15.86
C SER A 45 2.50 24.99 -16.25
N LEU A 46 3.38 25.24 -15.27
CA LEU A 46 4.77 25.64 -15.52
C LEU A 46 5.57 24.59 -16.31
N ARG A 47 5.37 23.31 -16.02
CA ARG A 47 5.98 22.22 -16.80
C ARG A 47 5.48 22.17 -18.25
N SER A 48 4.23 22.55 -18.50
CA SER A 48 3.69 22.68 -19.84
C SER A 48 4.33 23.86 -20.56
N GLN A 49 4.44 25.02 -19.91
CA GLN A 49 5.10 26.20 -20.41
C GLN A 49 6.58 25.96 -20.74
N LEU A 50 7.31 25.30 -19.83
CA LEU A 50 8.73 24.95 -20.04
C LEU A 50 8.97 24.14 -21.32
N ARG A 51 8.01 23.28 -21.72
CA ARG A 51 8.13 22.49 -22.97
C ARG A 51 8.01 23.33 -24.22
N SER A 52 7.26 24.44 -24.17
CA SER A 52 6.99 25.32 -25.31
C SER A 52 7.87 26.57 -25.31
N SER A 53 8.59 26.89 -24.24
CA SER A 53 9.40 28.09 -24.09
C SER A 53 10.73 28.04 -24.83
N PRO A 54 11.23 29.18 -25.34
CA PRO A 54 12.56 29.33 -25.92
C PRO A 54 13.65 29.09 -24.88
N LYS A 55 14.88 28.80 -25.34
CA LYS A 55 15.98 28.39 -24.47
C LYS A 55 16.34 29.43 -23.39
N GLU A 56 16.22 30.71 -23.72
CA GLU A 56 16.58 31.83 -22.84
C GLU A 56 15.69 31.94 -21.58
N GLU A 57 14.43 31.50 -21.65
CA GLU A 57 13.48 31.58 -20.56
C GLU A 57 13.46 30.25 -19.69
N ARG A 58 14.10 29.20 -20.19
CA ARG A 58 14.02 27.88 -19.53
C ARG A 58 14.67 27.84 -18.17
N ASP A 59 15.77 28.54 -17.97
CA ASP A 59 16.51 28.50 -16.72
C ASP A 59 15.70 29.18 -15.60
N SER A 60 15.04 30.31 -15.87
CA SER A 60 14.13 30.96 -14.93
C SER A 60 12.94 30.06 -14.57
N LEU A 61 12.28 29.46 -15.58
CA LEU A 61 11.16 28.56 -15.37
C LEU A 61 11.55 27.29 -14.61
N GLN A 62 12.79 26.80 -14.81
CA GLN A 62 13.30 25.67 -14.05
C GLN A 62 13.51 26.01 -12.57
N GLN A 63 13.99 27.22 -12.28
CA GLN A 63 14.14 27.69 -10.92
C GLN A 63 12.77 27.82 -10.25
N ASP A 64 11.79 28.47 -10.88
CA ASP A 64 10.43 28.60 -10.36
C ASP A 64 9.79 27.22 -10.07
N ILE A 65 10.00 26.25 -10.96
CA ILE A 65 9.53 24.87 -10.78
C ILE A 65 10.22 24.22 -9.58
N GLN A 66 11.51 24.48 -9.36
CA GLN A 66 12.23 23.91 -8.23
C GLN A 66 11.75 24.51 -6.91
N ASP A 67 11.63 25.83 -6.83
CA ASP A 67 11.16 26.54 -5.65
C ASP A 67 9.74 26.09 -5.24
N LEU A 68 8.83 25.97 -6.19
CA LEU A 68 7.48 25.43 -5.94
C LEU A 68 7.47 23.96 -5.52
N LYS A 69 8.42 23.16 -5.99
CA LYS A 69 8.55 21.76 -5.51
C LYS A 69 8.99 21.71 -4.05
N ASP A 70 9.94 22.57 -3.70
CA ASP A 70 10.47 22.64 -2.34
C ASP A 70 9.38 23.14 -1.38
N GLU A 71 8.61 24.16 -1.78
CA GLU A 71 7.42 24.61 -1.04
C GLU A 71 6.40 23.48 -0.88
N MET A 72 6.08 22.77 -1.95
CA MET A 72 5.13 21.64 -1.91
C MET A 72 5.61 20.54 -0.95
N ASP A 73 6.91 20.24 -0.94
CA ASP A 73 7.47 19.22 -0.06
C ASP A 73 7.43 19.65 1.42
N GLU A 74 7.66 20.93 1.72
CA GLU A 74 7.51 21.45 3.09
C GLU A 74 6.04 21.39 3.56
N ARG A 75 5.08 21.79 2.74
CA ARG A 75 3.66 21.67 3.06
C ARG A 75 3.25 20.20 3.31
N LYS A 76 3.72 19.29 2.48
CA LYS A 76 3.49 17.84 2.68
C LYS A 76 4.12 17.34 3.98
N LYS A 77 5.32 17.81 4.35
CA LYS A 77 5.94 17.43 5.62
C LYS A 77 5.14 17.93 6.82
N GLU A 78 4.62 19.14 6.77
CA GLU A 78 3.77 19.69 7.84
C GLU A 78 2.50 18.88 8.03
N GLU A 79 1.80 18.55 6.92
CA GLU A 79 0.62 17.69 6.96
C GLU A 79 0.96 16.31 7.53
N LEU A 80 2.07 15.72 7.08
CA LEU A 80 2.49 14.41 7.54
C LEU A 80 2.86 14.42 9.02
N LYS A 81 3.46 15.49 9.54
CA LYS A 81 3.77 15.60 10.99
C LYS A 81 2.49 15.49 11.84
N LYS A 82 1.41 16.18 11.43
CA LYS A 82 0.11 16.11 12.11
C LYS A 82 -0.46 14.68 12.04
N LYS A 83 -0.47 14.09 10.84
CA LYS A 83 -0.96 12.72 10.62
C LYS A 83 -0.11 11.66 11.31
N ALA A 84 1.20 11.81 11.33
CA ALA A 84 2.10 10.90 12.01
C ALA A 84 1.80 10.80 13.51
N LEU A 85 1.45 11.92 14.13
CA LEU A 85 1.04 11.91 15.54
C LEU A 85 -0.25 11.12 15.75
N ASP A 86 -1.25 11.31 14.89
CA ASP A 86 -2.51 10.57 14.97
C ASP A 86 -2.32 9.08 14.68
N ILE A 87 -1.51 8.75 13.67
CA ILE A 87 -1.14 7.36 13.35
C ILE A 87 -0.40 6.72 14.53
N SER A 88 0.58 7.41 15.13
CA SER A 88 1.35 6.88 16.25
C SER A 88 0.49 6.62 17.49
N ARG A 89 -0.55 7.43 17.70
CA ARG A 89 -1.54 7.29 18.80
C ARG A 89 -2.66 6.30 18.50
N GLY A 90 -2.68 5.70 17.31
CA GLY A 90 -3.74 4.77 16.90
C GLY A 90 -5.08 5.46 16.60
N LYS A 91 -5.04 6.74 16.20
CA LYS A 91 -6.22 7.59 15.90
C LYS A 91 -6.39 7.88 14.41
N ALA A 92 -5.61 7.25 13.52
CA ALA A 92 -5.74 7.44 12.09
C ALA A 92 -7.14 7.10 11.60
N LYS A 93 -7.68 7.93 10.71
CA LYS A 93 -8.99 7.74 10.10
C LYS A 93 -8.84 6.85 8.88
N LEU A 94 -9.36 5.62 8.94
CA LEU A 94 -9.27 4.65 7.85
C LEU A 94 -10.50 4.75 6.96
N GLU A 95 -10.30 5.09 5.69
CA GLU A 95 -11.36 5.21 4.70
C GLU A 95 -11.02 4.42 3.44
N ILE A 96 -11.96 3.57 3.04
CA ILE A 96 -11.87 2.72 1.85
C ILE A 96 -13.02 3.08 0.91
N LYS A 97 -12.75 3.10 -0.38
CA LYS A 97 -13.78 3.21 -1.42
C LYS A 97 -13.86 1.95 -2.25
N SER A 98 -15.06 1.58 -2.66
CA SER A 98 -15.27 0.53 -3.64
C SER A 98 -15.14 1.10 -5.05
N LEU A 99 -14.57 0.31 -5.95
CA LEU A 99 -14.39 0.61 -7.36
C LEU A 99 -14.85 -0.60 -8.17
N THR A 100 -15.38 -0.38 -9.36
CA THR A 100 -15.66 -1.48 -10.29
C THR A 100 -14.60 -1.49 -11.38
N ILE A 101 -13.85 -2.58 -11.48
CA ILE A 101 -12.78 -2.75 -12.46
C ILE A 101 -13.10 -3.99 -13.30
N LYS A 102 -13.35 -3.81 -14.59
CA LYS A 102 -13.70 -4.91 -15.51
C LYS A 102 -14.84 -5.78 -15.02
N GLY A 103 -15.87 -5.18 -14.42
CA GLY A 103 -17.03 -5.90 -13.88
C GLY A 103 -16.80 -6.56 -12.53
N HIS A 104 -15.59 -6.48 -11.95
CA HIS A 104 -15.30 -6.99 -10.62
C HIS A 104 -15.17 -5.86 -9.61
N ARG A 105 -15.68 -6.09 -8.41
CA ARG A 105 -15.55 -5.15 -7.29
C ARG A 105 -14.13 -5.18 -6.75
N ALA A 106 -13.54 -4.02 -6.61
CA ALA A 106 -12.22 -3.81 -6.01
C ALA A 106 -12.30 -2.72 -4.95
N PHE A 107 -11.30 -2.64 -4.08
CA PHE A 107 -11.25 -1.68 -2.99
C PHE A 107 -9.96 -0.88 -3.06
N ALA A 108 -10.04 0.40 -2.79
CA ALA A 108 -8.89 1.31 -2.77
C ALA A 108 -8.93 2.22 -1.55
N SER A 109 -7.75 2.67 -1.12
CA SER A 109 -7.61 3.69 -0.09
C SER A 109 -8.25 5.00 -0.55
N ASN A 110 -8.99 5.67 0.33
CA ASN A 110 -9.66 6.92 0.03
C ASN A 110 -8.97 8.15 0.63
N ASN A 111 -8.01 7.95 1.52
CA ASN A 111 -7.23 9.02 2.15
C ASN A 111 -5.78 8.61 2.41
N LEU A 112 -4.93 9.60 2.73
CA LEU A 112 -3.51 9.40 3.01
C LEU A 112 -3.27 8.49 4.22
N ASP A 113 -4.07 8.62 5.27
CA ASP A 113 -3.95 7.81 6.49
C ASP A 113 -4.09 6.33 6.18
N THR A 114 -5.09 5.94 5.38
CA THR A 114 -5.29 4.54 4.96
C THR A 114 -4.11 4.01 4.15
N VAL A 115 -3.55 4.83 3.24
CA VAL A 115 -2.36 4.42 2.48
C VAL A 115 -1.17 4.18 3.40
N LEU A 116 -0.87 5.13 4.27
CA LEU A 116 0.28 5.04 5.18
C LEU A 116 0.14 3.85 6.14
N VAL A 117 -1.02 3.72 6.78
CA VAL A 117 -1.31 2.61 7.70
C VAL A 117 -1.20 1.26 6.97
N SER A 118 -1.77 1.13 5.78
CA SER A 118 -1.66 -0.11 5.00
C SER A 118 -0.21 -0.46 4.69
N GLN A 119 0.62 0.51 4.33
CA GLN A 119 2.04 0.26 4.08
C GLN A 119 2.82 -0.10 5.35
N ILE A 120 2.51 0.52 6.49
CA ILE A 120 3.13 0.15 7.77
C ILE A 120 2.80 -1.30 8.12
N VAL A 121 1.50 -1.66 8.09
CA VAL A 121 1.04 -3.03 8.35
C VAL A 121 1.75 -4.02 7.44
N LYS A 122 1.83 -3.72 6.13
CA LYS A 122 2.56 -4.52 5.16
C LYS A 122 4.03 -4.71 5.51
N LEU A 123 4.74 -3.63 5.84
CA LEU A 123 6.17 -3.67 6.13
C LEU A 123 6.45 -4.45 7.41
N GLU A 124 5.65 -4.26 8.45
CA GLU A 124 5.79 -4.98 9.72
C GLU A 124 5.51 -6.47 9.53
N LEU A 125 4.41 -6.85 8.87
CA LEU A 125 4.11 -8.25 8.53
C LEU A 125 5.24 -8.88 7.72
N LYS A 126 5.70 -8.19 6.67
CA LYS A 126 6.79 -8.68 5.83
C LYS A 126 8.05 -8.94 6.62
N ARG A 127 8.39 -8.07 7.57
CA ARG A 127 9.57 -8.22 8.43
C ARG A 127 9.39 -9.35 9.44
N CYS A 128 8.28 -9.34 10.18
CA CYS A 128 8.04 -10.29 11.28
C CYS A 128 7.89 -11.72 10.80
N TYR A 129 7.18 -11.93 9.70
CA TYR A 129 6.95 -13.25 9.11
C TYR A 129 7.90 -13.61 7.97
N ARG A 130 8.91 -12.76 7.68
CA ARG A 130 9.88 -12.96 6.59
C ARG A 130 9.22 -13.28 5.26
N LEU A 131 8.12 -12.58 4.96
CA LEU A 131 7.31 -12.81 3.76
C LEU A 131 8.03 -12.27 2.53
N TYR A 132 8.59 -13.16 1.74
CA TYR A 132 9.17 -12.84 0.45
C TYR A 132 8.30 -13.45 -0.64
N PRO A 133 7.89 -12.68 -1.67
CA PRO A 133 7.20 -13.26 -2.80
C PRO A 133 8.14 -14.28 -3.46
N ALA A 134 7.64 -15.49 -3.67
CA ALA A 134 8.39 -16.50 -4.38
C ALA A 134 8.70 -16.00 -5.81
N ASN A 135 9.94 -16.19 -6.24
CA ASN A 135 10.31 -15.88 -7.62
C ASN A 135 9.67 -16.90 -8.54
N ARG A 136 8.70 -16.45 -9.36
CA ARG A 136 7.96 -17.31 -10.29
C ARG A 136 8.90 -18.05 -11.25
N ASP A 137 9.95 -17.39 -11.73
CA ASP A 137 10.86 -17.97 -12.70
C ASP A 137 11.65 -19.12 -12.08
N VAL A 138 12.11 -18.96 -10.82
CA VAL A 138 12.78 -20.03 -10.07
C VAL A 138 11.85 -21.24 -9.87
N ILE A 139 10.59 -20.99 -9.52
CA ILE A 139 9.60 -22.06 -9.34
C ILE A 139 9.38 -22.80 -10.68
N ILE A 140 9.24 -22.07 -11.78
CA ILE A 140 9.05 -22.65 -13.11
C ILE A 140 10.24 -23.51 -13.49
N GLU A 141 11.47 -23.03 -13.27
CA GLU A 141 12.69 -23.81 -13.53
C GLU A 141 12.78 -25.09 -12.67
N GLN A 142 12.42 -24.99 -11.39
CA GLN A 142 12.34 -26.17 -10.52
C GLN A 142 11.30 -27.19 -11.03
N ILE A 143 10.11 -26.72 -11.44
CA ILE A 143 9.07 -27.58 -12.00
C ILE A 143 9.56 -28.24 -13.29
N LYS A 144 10.18 -27.49 -14.20
CA LYS A 144 10.77 -28.04 -15.44
C LYS A 144 11.79 -29.14 -15.11
N GLY A 145 12.74 -28.87 -14.21
CA GLY A 145 13.73 -29.86 -13.80
C GLY A 145 13.12 -31.14 -13.19
N LEU A 146 12.02 -30.98 -12.45
CA LEU A 146 11.26 -32.14 -11.91
C LEU A 146 10.51 -32.90 -13.02
N LEU A 147 10.06 -32.25 -14.08
CA LEU A 147 9.33 -32.88 -15.17
C LEU A 147 10.26 -33.54 -16.20
N ASP A 148 11.49 -33.05 -16.36
CA ASP A 148 12.42 -33.44 -17.42
C ASP A 148 13.38 -34.59 -17.02
N ASN A 149 13.07 -35.33 -15.95
CA ASN A 149 13.93 -36.41 -15.47
C ASN A 149 13.63 -37.81 -16.10
N GLY A 150 12.87 -37.87 -17.17
CA GLY A 150 12.55 -39.11 -17.91
C GLY A 150 11.64 -40.11 -17.22
N MET A 151 11.16 -39.82 -16.00
CA MET A 151 10.22 -40.69 -15.30
C MET A 151 8.76 -40.34 -15.62
N SER A 152 7.89 -41.34 -15.70
CA SER A 152 6.44 -41.11 -15.85
C SER A 152 5.88 -40.39 -14.64
N LYS A 153 5.10 -39.31 -14.88
CA LYS A 153 4.53 -38.47 -13.82
C LYS A 153 3.06 -38.17 -14.08
N ILE A 154 2.33 -38.03 -12.99
CA ILE A 154 0.99 -37.46 -12.99
C ILE A 154 1.10 -36.05 -12.48
N VAL A 155 0.69 -35.05 -13.29
CA VAL A 155 0.67 -33.65 -12.92
C VAL A 155 -0.77 -33.24 -12.62
N ILE A 156 -1.04 -32.83 -11.38
CA ILE A 156 -2.34 -32.32 -10.94
C ILE A 156 -2.21 -30.82 -10.73
N ARG A 157 -3.00 -30.04 -11.45
CA ARG A 157 -3.15 -28.61 -11.23
C ARG A 157 -4.46 -28.36 -10.49
N ALA A 158 -4.35 -27.82 -9.29
CA ALA A 158 -5.51 -27.42 -8.49
C ALA A 158 -5.47 -25.91 -8.23
N ASP A 159 -6.63 -25.28 -8.12
CA ASP A 159 -6.81 -23.89 -7.73
C ASP A 159 -7.91 -23.80 -6.66
N ILE A 160 -7.71 -22.97 -5.67
CA ILE A 160 -8.69 -22.80 -4.59
C ILE A 160 -9.67 -21.71 -5.02
N ARG A 161 -10.93 -22.11 -5.23
CA ARG A 161 -11.99 -21.15 -5.55
C ARG A 161 -12.19 -20.17 -4.40
N SER A 162 -12.26 -18.88 -4.73
CA SER A 162 -12.53 -17.82 -3.76
C SER A 162 -11.59 -17.85 -2.53
N PHE A 163 -10.30 -18.14 -2.76
CA PHE A 163 -9.32 -18.34 -1.69
C PHE A 163 -9.31 -17.18 -0.66
N PHE A 164 -9.31 -15.93 -1.14
CA PHE A 164 -9.27 -14.78 -0.25
C PHE A 164 -10.56 -14.62 0.55
N GLU A 165 -11.69 -14.80 -0.12
CA GLU A 165 -13.00 -14.68 0.48
C GLU A 165 -13.29 -15.81 1.49
N SER A 166 -12.57 -16.93 1.39
CA SER A 166 -12.69 -18.06 2.34
C SER A 166 -11.87 -17.90 3.62
N ILE A 167 -10.94 -16.93 3.68
CA ILE A 167 -10.08 -16.73 4.86
C ILE A 167 -10.82 -15.89 5.90
N PRO A 168 -11.14 -16.44 7.11
CA PRO A 168 -11.84 -15.69 8.13
C PRO A 168 -10.96 -14.59 8.74
N GLN A 169 -11.39 -13.33 8.61
CA GLN A 169 -10.68 -12.16 9.16
C GLN A 169 -10.38 -12.30 10.65
N GLN A 170 -11.34 -12.80 11.42
CA GLN A 170 -11.19 -12.98 12.87
C GLN A 170 -10.10 -13.99 13.21
N GLY A 171 -10.06 -15.12 12.52
CA GLY A 171 -9.03 -16.14 12.72
C GLY A 171 -7.63 -15.60 12.46
N LEU A 172 -7.47 -14.82 11.36
CA LEU A 172 -6.21 -14.18 11.04
C LEU A 172 -5.78 -13.17 12.12
N VAL A 173 -6.70 -12.32 12.58
CA VAL A 173 -6.41 -11.33 13.62
C VAL A 173 -6.04 -11.99 14.94
N SER A 174 -6.74 -13.06 15.35
CA SER A 174 -6.42 -13.83 16.54
C SER A 174 -5.02 -14.44 16.45
N LYS A 175 -4.72 -15.10 15.33
CA LYS A 175 -3.38 -15.65 15.08
C LYS A 175 -2.27 -14.61 15.20
N LEU A 176 -2.42 -13.44 14.57
CA LEU A 176 -1.43 -12.37 14.66
C LEU A 176 -1.24 -11.84 16.10
N ALA A 177 -2.33 -11.79 16.87
CA ALA A 177 -2.28 -11.38 18.27
C ALA A 177 -1.60 -12.44 19.15
N ASP A 178 -1.89 -13.72 18.93
CA ASP A 178 -1.37 -14.85 19.69
C ASP A 178 0.12 -15.10 19.39
N ASP A 179 0.53 -14.98 18.12
CA ASP A 179 1.93 -15.07 17.70
C ASP A 179 2.81 -13.98 18.34
N GLY A 180 2.26 -12.81 18.64
CA GLY A 180 2.95 -11.72 19.32
C GLY A 180 4.11 -11.07 18.54
N PHE A 181 4.30 -11.42 17.27
CA PHE A 181 5.40 -10.90 16.45
C PHE A 181 5.17 -9.48 15.95
N VAL A 182 3.92 -9.07 15.81
CA VAL A 182 3.54 -7.73 15.36
C VAL A 182 3.07 -6.86 16.52
N SER A 183 3.22 -5.56 16.37
CA SER A 183 2.80 -4.62 17.41
C SER A 183 1.28 -4.64 17.63
N LYS A 184 0.84 -4.37 18.87
CA LYS A 184 -0.59 -4.21 19.18
C LYS A 184 -1.25 -3.12 18.34
N LYS A 185 -0.50 -2.08 17.94
CA LYS A 185 -0.98 -1.02 17.04
C LYS A 185 -1.29 -1.57 15.66
N THR A 186 -0.44 -2.41 15.11
CA THR A 186 -0.65 -3.06 13.81
C THR A 186 -1.86 -3.95 13.81
N VAL A 187 -2.06 -4.76 14.87
CA VAL A 187 -3.27 -5.58 15.03
C VAL A 187 -4.51 -4.68 15.09
N LYS A 188 -4.46 -3.58 15.86
CA LYS A 188 -5.57 -2.60 15.92
C LYS A 188 -5.88 -2.00 14.55
N TYR A 189 -4.86 -1.58 13.81
CA TYR A 189 -5.04 -0.99 12.48
C TYR A 189 -5.56 -2.01 11.46
N LEU A 190 -5.11 -3.25 11.53
CA LEU A 190 -5.63 -4.32 10.68
C LEU A 190 -7.13 -4.55 10.93
N LYS A 191 -7.55 -4.60 12.20
CA LYS A 191 -8.98 -4.64 12.56
C LYS A 191 -9.76 -3.46 11.98
N GLY A 192 -9.19 -2.26 12.07
CA GLY A 192 -9.81 -1.04 11.51
C GLY A 192 -9.93 -1.08 9.98
N LEU A 193 -8.93 -1.62 9.29
CA LEU A 193 -8.98 -1.81 7.83
C LEU A 193 -10.06 -2.84 7.44
N PHE A 194 -10.17 -3.94 8.17
CA PHE A 194 -11.24 -4.92 7.96
C PHE A 194 -12.62 -4.34 8.23
N TYR A 195 -12.77 -3.55 9.28
CA TYR A 195 -14.03 -2.86 9.57
C TYR A 195 -14.43 -1.90 8.44
N ALA A 196 -13.49 -1.06 7.99
CA ALA A 196 -13.73 -0.14 6.88
C ALA A 196 -14.03 -0.86 5.54
N TYR A 197 -13.47 -2.05 5.36
CA TYR A 197 -13.79 -2.92 4.24
C TYR A 197 -15.20 -3.49 4.34
N ASN A 198 -15.54 -4.09 5.49
CA ASN A 198 -16.84 -4.73 5.73
C ASN A 198 -18.01 -3.72 5.66
N ASP A 199 -17.77 -2.45 6.06
CA ASP A 199 -18.75 -1.36 5.90
C ASP A 199 -19.12 -1.09 4.43
N LYS A 200 -18.19 -1.36 3.51
CA LYS A 200 -18.39 -1.18 2.06
C LYS A 200 -18.77 -2.48 1.33
N ALA A 201 -18.68 -3.63 1.98
CA ALA A 201 -19.07 -4.91 1.40
C ALA A 201 -20.61 -5.04 1.37
N GLU A 202 -21.16 -5.57 0.26
CA GLU A 202 -22.60 -5.75 0.13
C GLU A 202 -23.11 -6.94 0.95
N ASN A 203 -22.33 -8.01 0.99
CA ASN A 203 -22.65 -9.22 1.74
C ASN A 203 -21.85 -9.25 3.05
N LYS A 204 -22.52 -8.93 4.15
CA LYS A 204 -21.93 -9.01 5.50
C LYS A 204 -21.61 -10.44 5.96
N GLU A 205 -22.11 -11.45 5.25
CA GLU A 205 -21.89 -12.87 5.54
C GLU A 205 -20.55 -13.41 5.03
N GLU A 206 -19.96 -12.80 4.01
CA GLU A 206 -18.66 -13.16 3.48
C GLU A 206 -17.52 -12.40 4.19
N MET A 207 -17.19 -12.83 5.41
CA MET A 207 -16.15 -12.22 6.24
C MET A 207 -14.74 -12.65 5.84
N GLY A 208 -14.49 -12.83 4.56
CA GLY A 208 -13.18 -13.14 4.01
C GLY A 208 -12.31 -11.92 3.76
N LEU A 209 -11.09 -12.16 3.27
CA LEU A 209 -10.21 -11.07 2.85
C LEU A 209 -10.72 -10.46 1.55
N PRO A 210 -10.64 -9.13 1.38
CA PRO A 210 -11.08 -8.49 0.16
C PRO A 210 -10.27 -8.96 -1.05
N ARG A 211 -10.99 -9.29 -2.13
CA ARG A 211 -10.35 -9.59 -3.40
C ARG A 211 -9.77 -8.32 -3.99
N VAL A 212 -8.49 -8.38 -4.29
CA VAL A 212 -7.78 -7.26 -4.86
C VAL A 212 -7.30 -7.61 -6.25
N GLN A 213 -7.74 -6.85 -7.26
CA GLN A 213 -7.26 -7.04 -8.63
C GLN A 213 -5.93 -6.33 -8.89
N TYR A 214 -4.97 -7.09 -9.39
CA TYR A 214 -3.55 -6.77 -9.55
C TYR A 214 -3.21 -5.70 -10.61
N LYS A 215 -4.16 -5.18 -11.37
CA LYS A 215 -3.85 -4.42 -12.59
C LYS A 215 -3.73 -2.91 -12.46
N GLU A 216 -4.04 -2.34 -11.30
CA GLU A 216 -3.85 -0.90 -11.12
C GLU A 216 -2.73 -0.61 -10.12
N LYS A 217 -1.81 0.25 -10.52
CA LYS A 217 -0.66 0.73 -9.75
C LYS A 217 -1.02 1.44 -8.43
N GLU A 218 -2.31 1.54 -8.10
CA GLU A 218 -2.84 2.49 -7.12
C GLU A 218 -3.25 1.90 -5.77
N CYS A 219 -3.20 0.59 -5.55
CA CYS A 219 -3.76 0.03 -4.32
C CYS A 219 -2.69 -0.42 -3.30
N ALA A 220 -2.35 0.47 -2.36
CA ALA A 220 -1.50 0.13 -1.21
C ALA A 220 -2.14 -0.96 -0.32
N LEU A 221 -3.48 -0.98 -0.24
CA LEU A 221 -4.25 -2.00 0.50
C LEU A 221 -4.06 -3.39 -0.11
N CYS A 222 -3.97 -3.46 -1.44
CA CYS A 222 -3.79 -4.68 -2.19
C CYS A 222 -2.56 -5.47 -1.78
N ASP A 223 -1.45 -4.77 -1.70
CA ASP A 223 -0.17 -5.36 -1.35
C ASP A 223 -0.15 -5.88 0.09
N THR A 224 -0.85 -5.20 1.01
CA THR A 224 -0.95 -5.60 2.41
C THR A 224 -1.76 -6.89 2.57
N LEU A 225 -2.91 -6.95 1.92
CA LEU A 225 -3.81 -8.09 2.00
C LEU A 225 -3.26 -9.33 1.31
N LEU A 226 -2.47 -9.14 0.23
CA LEU A 226 -1.76 -10.24 -0.42
C LEU A 226 -0.69 -10.89 0.46
N LEU A 227 -0.06 -10.13 1.35
CA LEU A 227 0.91 -10.70 2.28
C LEU A 227 0.24 -11.53 3.38
N LEU A 228 -0.99 -11.22 3.75
CA LEU A 228 -1.72 -11.97 4.78
C LEU A 228 -1.94 -13.43 4.40
N LYS A 229 -1.99 -13.78 3.11
CA LYS A 229 -2.09 -15.16 2.63
C LYS A 229 -0.90 -16.05 3.02
N PHE A 230 0.25 -15.46 3.36
CA PHE A 230 1.44 -16.19 3.77
C PHE A 230 1.56 -16.33 5.30
N VAL A 231 0.67 -15.72 6.06
CA VAL A 231 0.64 -15.77 7.52
C VAL A 231 -0.23 -16.95 8.02
N ILE A 232 -1.10 -17.46 7.15
CA ILE A 232 -2.00 -18.60 7.42
C ILE A 232 -1.33 -19.89 7.04
#